data_d30912a8316745af0b982a875eac494f
#
_entry.id   d30912a8316745af0b982a875eac494f
#
_cell.length_a   1.000
_cell.length_b   1.000
_cell.length_c   1.000
_cell.angle_alpha   90.00
_cell.angle_beta   90.00
_cell.angle_gamma   90.00
#
_symmetry.space_group_name_H-M   'P 1'
#
loop_
_entity.id
_entity.type
_entity.pdbx_description
1 polymer ?
#
loop_
_entity_poly.entity_id
_entity_poly.type
_entity_poly.pdbx_seq_one_letter_code
_entity_poly.pdbx_strand_id
1 'polypeptide(L)'
;MASGGARPWVLITGCSTGIGRALVPLCREAGWGVVATARRVETLADLPPGEDLRGLALDVTDAASIAGAVAACMDLPLRAVVNNAGYGQTGPLELARPDDLRAQFETNVVGLHAVTTAFLPLLRRQPAPRIIQVASMLGRLSIPLAGPYNASKHAVVALAETLRLEIGEEVAVVLVEPGAVRTEFQENLTRAWGDLPERARGTRYERVLARYLAAKARGRSQGISPEACARRIVRALVAARPPRQVVIGRDAFWAAKAKALLPAAWWERLLRRVFGLR
;
A
#
# COMPACT_ATOMS: atom_id res chain seq x y z
N MET A 1 4.59 29.25 20.55
CA MET A 1 4.24 30.16 19.44
C MET A 1 4.38 29.38 18.14
N ALA A 2 3.29 29.07 17.48
CA ALA A 2 3.32 28.36 16.20
C ALA A 2 3.89 29.33 15.15
N SER A 3 5.03 28.98 14.56
CA SER A 3 5.61 29.70 13.42
C SER A 3 4.56 29.73 12.29
N GLY A 4 4.20 30.92 11.84
CA GLY A 4 3.21 31.19 10.80
C GLY A 4 3.62 30.71 9.39
N GLY A 5 4.02 29.45 9.27
CA GLY A 5 4.28 28.80 7.99
C GLY A 5 3.00 28.30 7.35
N ALA A 6 2.91 28.32 6.02
CA ALA A 6 1.79 27.79 5.28
C ALA A 6 1.52 26.32 5.68
N ARG A 7 0.22 25.92 5.75
CA ARG A 7 -0.22 24.57 6.08
C ARG A 7 0.46 23.56 5.16
N PRO A 8 1.17 22.55 5.70
CA PRO A 8 1.79 21.52 4.86
C PRO A 8 0.73 20.64 4.20
N TRP A 9 0.99 20.20 2.96
CA TRP A 9 0.09 19.33 2.21
C TRP A 9 0.69 17.94 2.00
N VAL A 10 -0.20 16.94 1.94
CA VAL A 10 0.14 15.55 1.62
C VAL A 10 -0.73 15.06 0.46
N LEU A 11 -0.10 14.48 -0.55
CA LEU A 11 -0.81 13.71 -1.58
C LEU A 11 -0.92 12.27 -1.13
N ILE A 12 -2.12 11.69 -1.25
CA ILE A 12 -2.38 10.29 -0.89
C ILE A 12 -2.97 9.58 -2.10
N THR A 13 -2.31 8.52 -2.57
CA THR A 13 -2.81 7.72 -3.68
C THR A 13 -3.79 6.65 -3.17
N GLY A 14 -4.91 6.44 -3.91
CA GLY A 14 -5.88 5.38 -3.61
C GLY A 14 -6.77 5.67 -2.41
N CYS A 15 -7.46 6.82 -2.39
CA CYS A 15 -8.34 7.27 -1.31
C CYS A 15 -9.80 6.83 -1.46
N SER A 16 -10.16 6.05 -2.48
CA SER A 16 -11.54 5.58 -2.64
C SER A 16 -12.02 4.70 -1.49
N THR A 17 -11.13 3.87 -0.91
CA THR A 17 -11.47 2.92 0.16
C THR A 17 -10.28 2.67 1.11
N GLY A 18 -10.52 1.92 2.17
CA GLY A 18 -9.49 1.32 3.01
C GLY A 18 -8.55 2.32 3.71
N ILE A 19 -7.25 2.02 3.70
CA ILE A 19 -6.24 2.81 4.42
C ILE A 19 -6.15 4.23 3.86
N GLY A 20 -6.15 4.39 2.52
CA GLY A 20 -6.08 5.70 1.88
C GLY A 20 -7.25 6.58 2.26
N ARG A 21 -8.46 6.01 2.30
CA ARG A 21 -9.67 6.70 2.74
C ARG A 21 -9.57 7.15 4.20
N ALA A 22 -9.13 6.27 5.07
CA ALA A 22 -8.98 6.54 6.50
C ALA A 22 -7.88 7.56 6.82
N LEU A 23 -6.88 7.71 5.95
CA LEU A 23 -5.83 8.70 6.10
C LEU A 23 -6.33 10.13 5.93
N VAL A 24 -7.33 10.36 5.05
CA VAL A 24 -7.79 11.72 4.71
C VAL A 24 -8.23 12.51 5.95
N PRO A 25 -9.22 12.08 6.75
CA PRO A 25 -9.63 12.84 7.92
C PRO A 25 -8.52 12.95 8.96
N LEU A 26 -7.74 11.89 9.18
CA LEU A 26 -6.68 11.88 10.19
C LEU A 26 -5.51 12.81 9.86
N CYS A 27 -5.18 12.99 8.57
CA CYS A 27 -4.18 13.98 8.16
C CYS A 27 -4.71 15.41 8.36
N ARG A 28 -6.00 15.67 8.06
CA ARG A 28 -6.64 16.97 8.29
C ARG A 28 -6.71 17.31 9.78
N GLU A 29 -7.09 16.36 10.63
CA GLU A 29 -7.06 16.48 12.10
C GLU A 29 -5.65 16.79 12.62
N ALA A 30 -4.62 16.29 11.95
CA ALA A 30 -3.22 16.58 12.26
C ALA A 30 -2.71 17.93 11.70
N GLY A 31 -3.59 18.74 11.12
CA GLY A 31 -3.27 20.09 10.60
C GLY A 31 -2.68 20.10 9.19
N TRP A 32 -2.77 18.99 8.44
CA TRP A 32 -2.30 18.91 7.06
C TRP A 32 -3.43 19.17 6.06
N GLY A 33 -3.12 19.86 4.97
CA GLY A 33 -3.94 19.82 3.77
C GLY A 33 -3.75 18.47 3.05
N VAL A 34 -4.81 17.96 2.44
CA VAL A 34 -4.81 16.65 1.79
C VAL A 34 -5.20 16.77 0.33
N VAL A 35 -4.35 16.27 -0.55
CA VAL A 35 -4.71 15.93 -1.92
C VAL A 35 -5.11 14.45 -1.93
N ALA A 36 -6.41 14.21 -1.86
CA ALA A 36 -6.97 12.86 -1.91
C ALA A 36 -7.13 12.42 -3.37
N THR A 37 -6.56 11.28 -3.75
CA THR A 37 -6.64 10.83 -5.14
C THR A 37 -7.27 9.45 -5.30
N ALA A 38 -7.99 9.27 -6.39
CA ALA A 38 -8.58 8.02 -6.83
C ALA A 38 -8.65 7.99 -8.36
N ARG A 39 -8.75 6.81 -8.97
CA ARG A 39 -8.94 6.69 -10.43
C ARG A 39 -10.21 7.39 -10.92
N ARG A 40 -11.26 7.34 -10.11
CA ARG A 40 -12.52 8.05 -10.33
C ARG A 40 -12.75 9.02 -9.18
N VAL A 41 -12.69 10.31 -9.47
CA VAL A 41 -12.78 11.37 -8.45
C VAL A 41 -14.15 11.40 -7.75
N GLU A 42 -15.20 10.92 -8.41
CA GLU A 42 -16.56 10.83 -7.87
C GLU A 42 -16.61 9.93 -6.61
N THR A 43 -15.69 8.97 -6.50
CA THR A 43 -15.59 8.12 -5.30
C THR A 43 -15.08 8.87 -4.06
N LEU A 44 -14.71 10.12 -4.20
CA LEU A 44 -14.26 11.01 -3.13
C LEU A 44 -15.33 12.04 -2.71
N ALA A 45 -16.49 12.06 -3.38
CA ALA A 45 -17.51 13.10 -3.22
C ALA A 45 -18.13 13.16 -1.81
N ASP A 46 -18.12 12.07 -1.07
CA ASP A 46 -18.60 11.98 0.31
C ASP A 46 -17.54 12.36 1.36
N LEU A 47 -16.32 12.75 0.94
CA LEU A 47 -15.35 13.36 1.86
C LEU A 47 -15.83 14.75 2.29
N PRO A 48 -15.81 15.07 3.60
CA PRO A 48 -16.22 16.38 4.06
C PRO A 48 -15.39 17.49 3.39
N PRO A 49 -16.05 18.45 2.68
CA PRO A 49 -15.35 19.51 1.98
C PRO A 49 -14.57 20.42 2.94
N GLY A 50 -13.66 21.22 2.39
CA GLY A 50 -12.88 22.19 3.15
C GLY A 50 -11.70 22.70 2.32
N GLU A 51 -11.18 23.86 2.69
CA GLU A 51 -10.02 24.48 2.06
C GLU A 51 -8.73 23.67 2.23
N ASP A 52 -8.76 22.68 3.11
CA ASP A 52 -7.67 21.73 3.41
C ASP A 52 -7.85 20.39 2.68
N LEU A 53 -8.79 20.30 1.71
CA LEU A 53 -9.01 19.09 0.92
C LEU A 53 -9.12 19.43 -0.57
N ARG A 54 -8.34 18.71 -1.38
CA ARG A 54 -8.43 18.71 -2.85
C ARG A 54 -8.60 17.27 -3.32
N GLY A 55 -9.70 16.97 -3.99
CA GLY A 55 -9.92 15.69 -4.67
C GLY A 55 -9.36 15.73 -6.09
N LEU A 56 -8.58 14.74 -6.50
CA LEU A 56 -8.06 14.64 -7.87
C LEU A 56 -8.25 13.22 -8.45
N ALA A 57 -8.50 13.15 -9.75
CA ALA A 57 -8.35 11.90 -10.49
C ALA A 57 -6.85 11.57 -10.62
N LEU A 58 -6.48 10.34 -10.28
CA LEU A 58 -5.12 9.84 -10.47
C LEU A 58 -5.15 8.33 -10.69
N ASP A 59 -4.80 7.93 -11.90
CA ASP A 59 -4.40 6.56 -12.21
C ASP A 59 -2.86 6.49 -12.17
N VAL A 60 -2.34 5.70 -11.25
CA VAL A 60 -0.89 5.56 -11.07
C VAL A 60 -0.21 4.80 -12.21
N THR A 61 -0.99 4.16 -13.10
CA THR A 61 -0.50 3.44 -14.28
C THR A 61 -0.52 4.30 -15.55
N ASP A 62 -1.01 5.54 -15.46
CA ASP A 62 -1.10 6.47 -16.58
C ASP A 62 -0.19 7.69 -16.38
N ALA A 63 0.81 7.82 -17.23
CA ALA A 63 1.78 8.91 -17.17
C ALA A 63 1.14 10.30 -17.36
N ALA A 64 0.10 10.43 -18.20
CA ALA A 64 -0.60 11.69 -18.40
C ALA A 64 -1.42 12.06 -17.14
N SER A 65 -2.05 11.08 -16.50
CA SER A 65 -2.76 11.27 -15.23
C SER A 65 -1.80 11.72 -14.11
N ILE A 66 -0.60 11.12 -14.03
CA ILE A 66 0.42 11.52 -13.06
C ILE A 66 0.88 12.96 -13.33
N ALA A 67 1.18 13.30 -14.58
CA ALA A 67 1.61 14.66 -14.95
C ALA A 67 0.53 15.71 -14.63
N GLY A 68 -0.73 15.40 -14.91
CA GLY A 68 -1.87 16.24 -14.53
C GLY A 68 -1.99 16.46 -13.03
N ALA A 69 -1.78 15.41 -12.23
CA ALA A 69 -1.78 15.50 -10.76
C ALA A 69 -0.61 16.34 -10.23
N VAL A 70 0.58 16.23 -10.83
CA VAL A 70 1.73 17.11 -10.50
C VAL A 70 1.38 18.57 -10.79
N ALA A 71 0.86 18.87 -11.98
CA ALA A 71 0.48 20.22 -12.36
C ALA A 71 -0.58 20.81 -11.40
N ALA A 72 -1.56 20.00 -11.00
CA ALA A 72 -2.60 20.40 -10.05
C ALA A 72 -2.08 20.65 -8.61
N CYS A 73 -0.84 20.25 -8.31
CA CYS A 73 -0.22 20.45 -6.99
C CYS A 73 0.88 21.52 -6.99
N MET A 74 1.13 22.21 -8.10
CA MET A 74 2.23 23.18 -8.23
C MET A 74 2.11 24.38 -7.28
N ASP A 75 0.89 24.76 -6.95
CA ASP A 75 0.52 25.87 -6.07
C ASP A 75 0.54 25.51 -4.58
N LEU A 76 0.66 24.22 -4.26
CA LEU A 76 0.57 23.73 -2.89
C LEU A 76 1.95 23.58 -2.26
N PRO A 77 2.09 23.87 -0.95
CA PRO A 77 3.28 23.52 -0.18
C PRO A 77 3.26 22.02 0.12
N LEU A 78 3.38 21.21 -0.96
CA LEU A 78 3.31 19.76 -0.91
C LEU A 78 4.55 19.18 -0.24
N ARG A 79 4.41 18.75 0.99
CA ARG A 79 5.48 18.28 1.84
C ARG A 79 5.57 16.77 1.97
N ALA A 80 4.53 16.06 1.54
CA ALA A 80 4.54 14.61 1.61
C ALA A 80 3.79 13.95 0.47
N VAL A 81 4.21 12.73 0.11
CA VAL A 81 3.47 11.79 -0.75
C VAL A 81 3.30 10.47 0.01
N VAL A 82 2.09 9.96 0.05
CA VAL A 82 1.76 8.62 0.55
C VAL A 82 1.36 7.74 -0.63
N ASN A 83 2.26 6.87 -1.05
CA ASN A 83 2.01 5.87 -2.07
C ASN A 83 1.27 4.68 -1.43
N ASN A 84 -0.05 4.78 -1.42
CA ASN A 84 -0.93 3.78 -0.85
C ASN A 84 -1.71 2.99 -1.92
N ALA A 85 -1.90 3.55 -3.12
CA ALA A 85 -2.59 2.87 -4.20
C ALA A 85 -1.96 1.51 -4.49
N GLY A 86 -2.81 0.49 -4.58
CA GLY A 86 -2.37 -0.87 -4.83
C GLY A 86 -3.49 -1.85 -4.61
N TYR A 87 -3.33 -3.03 -5.19
CA TYR A 87 -4.26 -4.14 -5.00
C TYR A 87 -3.46 -5.44 -4.87
N GLY A 88 -4.13 -6.53 -4.54
CA GLY A 88 -3.51 -7.83 -4.50
C GLY A 88 -4.20 -8.80 -5.44
N GLN A 89 -3.43 -9.64 -6.10
CA GLN A 89 -3.90 -10.84 -6.75
C GLN A 89 -3.53 -12.05 -5.89
N THR A 90 -4.47 -12.95 -5.72
CA THR A 90 -4.24 -14.20 -4.99
C THR A 90 -4.67 -15.38 -5.83
N GLY A 91 -3.93 -16.46 -5.71
CA GLY A 91 -4.18 -17.71 -6.43
C GLY A 91 -2.90 -18.53 -6.53
N PRO A 92 -3.00 -19.80 -6.94
CA PRO A 92 -1.84 -20.64 -7.18
C PRO A 92 -0.92 -20.02 -8.22
N LEU A 93 0.37 -19.88 -7.90
CA LEU A 93 1.33 -19.25 -8.80
C LEU A 93 1.48 -20.03 -10.13
N GLU A 94 1.34 -21.36 -10.08
CA GLU A 94 1.36 -22.23 -11.26
C GLU A 94 0.25 -21.91 -12.25
N LEU A 95 -0.87 -21.35 -11.77
CA LEU A 95 -2.02 -20.97 -12.60
C LEU A 95 -2.05 -19.47 -12.95
N ALA A 96 -1.11 -18.68 -12.42
CA ALA A 96 -1.01 -17.26 -12.76
C ALA A 96 -0.47 -17.09 -14.18
N ARG A 97 -1.12 -16.25 -14.98
CA ARG A 97 -0.63 -15.88 -16.32
C ARG A 97 0.41 -14.78 -16.22
N PRO A 98 1.33 -14.68 -17.19
CA PRO A 98 2.28 -13.56 -17.24
C PRO A 98 1.60 -12.18 -17.15
N ASP A 99 0.42 -12.02 -17.76
CA ASP A 99 -0.33 -10.76 -17.72
C ASP A 99 -0.91 -10.45 -16.34
N ASP A 100 -1.30 -11.47 -15.57
CA ASP A 100 -1.72 -11.29 -14.18
C ASP A 100 -0.55 -10.68 -13.35
N LEU A 101 0.66 -11.19 -13.58
CA LEU A 101 1.86 -10.68 -12.93
C LEU A 101 2.20 -9.26 -13.39
N ARG A 102 2.17 -8.99 -14.70
CA ARG A 102 2.41 -7.64 -15.25
C ARG A 102 1.47 -6.60 -14.68
N ALA A 103 0.16 -6.90 -14.67
CA ALA A 103 -0.86 -5.99 -14.12
C ALA A 103 -0.64 -5.70 -12.63
N GLN A 104 -0.24 -6.72 -11.84
CA GLN A 104 0.09 -6.54 -10.43
C GLN A 104 1.30 -5.62 -10.23
N PHE A 105 2.34 -5.80 -11.04
CA PHE A 105 3.55 -4.96 -10.99
C PHE A 105 3.28 -3.56 -11.50
N GLU A 106 2.51 -3.41 -12.57
CA GLU A 106 2.19 -2.11 -13.16
C GLU A 106 1.61 -1.15 -12.11
N THR A 107 0.63 -1.61 -11.34
CA THR A 107 0.04 -0.77 -10.31
C THR A 107 0.94 -0.63 -9.06
N ASN A 108 1.39 -1.77 -8.51
CA ASN A 108 1.98 -1.78 -7.17
C ASN A 108 3.45 -1.34 -7.14
N VAL A 109 4.15 -1.43 -8.27
CA VAL A 109 5.60 -1.21 -8.37
C VAL A 109 5.90 -0.06 -9.33
N VAL A 110 5.55 -0.21 -10.61
CA VAL A 110 5.85 0.79 -11.65
C VAL A 110 5.12 2.09 -11.37
N GLY A 111 3.80 2.03 -11.13
CA GLY A 111 2.99 3.19 -10.82
C GLY A 111 3.39 3.89 -9.52
N LEU A 112 3.69 3.12 -8.46
CA LEU A 112 4.23 3.67 -7.21
C LEU A 112 5.55 4.42 -7.46
N HIS A 113 6.47 3.85 -8.25
CA HIS A 113 7.74 4.47 -8.60
C HIS A 113 7.52 5.72 -9.45
N ALA A 114 6.66 5.65 -10.47
CA ALA A 114 6.34 6.77 -11.35
C ALA A 114 5.77 7.98 -10.56
N VAL A 115 4.82 7.75 -9.65
CA VAL A 115 4.31 8.81 -8.76
C VAL A 115 5.44 9.36 -7.89
N THR A 116 6.25 8.49 -7.29
CA THR A 116 7.38 8.91 -6.44
C THR A 116 8.30 9.86 -7.19
N THR A 117 8.78 9.47 -8.37
CA THR A 117 9.74 10.25 -9.16
C THR A 117 9.14 11.54 -9.69
N ALA A 118 7.88 11.53 -10.13
CA ALA A 118 7.20 12.70 -10.63
C ALA A 118 7.01 13.80 -9.56
N PHE A 119 6.77 13.41 -8.31
CA PHE A 119 6.55 14.36 -7.22
C PHE A 119 7.83 14.78 -6.47
N LEU A 120 8.97 14.08 -6.65
CA LEU A 120 10.24 14.43 -6.01
C LEU A 120 10.66 15.91 -6.22
N PRO A 121 10.55 16.51 -7.43
CA PRO A 121 10.91 17.91 -7.62
C PRO A 121 10.07 18.88 -6.78
N LEU A 122 8.78 18.61 -6.58
CA LEU A 122 7.91 19.43 -5.71
C LEU A 122 8.27 19.25 -4.24
N LEU A 123 8.52 18.02 -3.81
CA LEU A 123 8.92 17.71 -2.44
C LEU A 123 10.22 18.41 -2.04
N ARG A 124 11.23 18.40 -2.92
CA ARG A 124 12.53 19.04 -2.68
C ARG A 124 12.46 20.55 -2.45
N ARG A 125 11.35 21.20 -2.83
CA ARG A 125 11.13 22.64 -2.56
C ARG A 125 10.66 22.92 -1.13
N GLN A 126 10.33 21.89 -0.37
CA GLN A 126 9.69 22.01 0.94
C GLN A 126 10.64 21.66 2.07
N PRO A 127 10.46 22.26 3.26
CA PRO A 127 11.23 21.88 4.43
C PRO A 127 10.82 20.49 4.93
N ALA A 128 11.82 19.66 5.25
CA ALA A 128 11.66 18.30 5.78
C ALA A 128 10.63 17.46 5.01
N PRO A 129 10.81 17.28 3.69
CA PRO A 129 9.87 16.52 2.85
C PRO A 129 9.93 15.03 3.15
N ARG A 130 8.86 14.31 2.81
CA ARG A 130 8.79 12.88 3.08
C ARG A 130 7.97 12.08 2.07
N ILE A 131 8.38 10.85 1.87
CA ILE A 131 7.68 9.87 1.06
C ILE A 131 7.33 8.69 1.97
N ILE A 132 6.05 8.29 1.96
CA ILE A 132 5.57 7.11 2.70
C ILE A 132 5.19 6.04 1.68
N GLN A 133 5.93 4.94 1.70
CA GLN A 133 5.70 3.79 0.83
C GLN A 133 4.90 2.72 1.58
N VAL A 134 3.65 2.51 1.18
CA VAL A 134 2.81 1.48 1.81
C VAL A 134 3.07 0.13 1.14
N ALA A 135 3.95 -0.64 1.77
CA ALA A 135 4.25 -2.01 1.40
C ALA A 135 3.27 -3.02 2.03
N SER A 136 3.75 -4.02 2.71
CA SER A 136 3.04 -5.04 3.48
C SER A 136 4.04 -5.87 4.26
N MET A 137 3.61 -6.59 5.29
CA MET A 137 4.38 -7.70 5.86
C MET A 137 4.80 -8.71 4.78
N LEU A 138 4.00 -8.87 3.72
CA LEU A 138 4.29 -9.73 2.58
C LEU A 138 5.37 -9.17 1.64
N GLY A 139 5.98 -8.03 1.98
CA GLY A 139 7.24 -7.56 1.42
C GLY A 139 8.48 -8.14 2.11
N ARG A 140 8.32 -8.85 3.24
CA ARG A 140 9.40 -9.50 3.99
C ARG A 140 9.28 -11.02 4.05
N LEU A 141 8.07 -11.52 3.86
CA LEU A 141 7.81 -12.96 3.83
C LEU A 141 6.83 -13.30 2.70
N SER A 142 6.92 -14.51 2.20
CA SER A 142 6.04 -15.01 1.15
C SER A 142 5.09 -16.06 1.73
N ILE A 143 3.83 -15.97 1.33
CA ILE A 143 2.81 -16.98 1.66
C ILE A 143 2.32 -17.65 0.38
N PRO A 144 1.86 -18.90 0.44
CA PRO A 144 1.20 -19.55 -0.68
C PRO A 144 -0.03 -18.76 -1.17
N LEU A 145 -0.40 -18.96 -2.41
CA LEU A 145 -1.58 -18.35 -3.06
C LEU A 145 -1.54 -16.81 -3.18
N ALA A 146 -0.37 -16.19 -2.99
CA ALA A 146 -0.21 -14.74 -3.11
C ALA A 146 1.07 -14.36 -3.88
N GLY A 147 1.53 -15.23 -4.80
CA GLY A 147 2.81 -15.08 -5.49
C GLY A 147 3.04 -13.70 -6.12
N PRO A 148 2.19 -13.23 -7.04
CA PRO A 148 2.33 -11.92 -7.67
C PRO A 148 2.33 -10.76 -6.65
N TYR A 149 1.46 -10.82 -5.64
CA TYR A 149 1.39 -9.80 -4.60
C TYR A 149 2.64 -9.81 -3.70
N ASN A 150 3.09 -10.99 -3.23
CA ASN A 150 4.33 -11.11 -2.46
C ASN A 150 5.50 -10.47 -3.23
N ALA A 151 5.66 -10.85 -4.50
CA ALA A 151 6.74 -10.33 -5.34
C ALA A 151 6.67 -8.80 -5.48
N SER A 152 5.47 -8.24 -5.75
CA SER A 152 5.28 -6.80 -5.87
C SER A 152 5.65 -6.06 -4.57
N LYS A 153 5.28 -6.60 -3.41
CA LYS A 153 5.58 -5.95 -2.12
C LYS A 153 7.05 -6.10 -1.70
N HIS A 154 7.74 -7.19 -2.09
CA HIS A 154 9.20 -7.29 -1.96
C HIS A 154 9.91 -6.24 -2.84
N ALA A 155 9.42 -6.04 -4.07
CA ALA A 155 9.95 -4.99 -4.95
C ALA A 155 9.77 -3.59 -4.34
N VAL A 156 8.60 -3.27 -3.77
CA VAL A 156 8.37 -1.99 -3.08
C VAL A 156 9.33 -1.78 -1.91
N VAL A 157 9.62 -2.82 -1.15
CA VAL A 157 10.61 -2.76 -0.05
C VAL A 157 11.99 -2.42 -0.61
N ALA A 158 12.44 -3.15 -1.62
CA ALA A 158 13.75 -2.92 -2.24
C ALA A 158 13.86 -1.50 -2.83
N LEU A 159 12.85 -1.03 -3.56
CA LEU A 159 12.82 0.33 -4.11
C LEU A 159 12.84 1.40 -3.02
N ALA A 160 12.11 1.22 -1.92
CA ALA A 160 12.11 2.18 -0.82
C ALA A 160 13.46 2.24 -0.09
N GLU A 161 14.10 1.09 0.12
CA GLU A 161 15.42 1.01 0.73
C GLU A 161 16.50 1.63 -0.16
N THR A 162 16.49 1.32 -1.46
CA THR A 162 17.43 1.89 -2.44
C THR A 162 17.24 3.40 -2.54
N LEU A 163 16.01 3.87 -2.74
CA LEU A 163 15.73 5.31 -2.83
C LEU A 163 16.24 6.06 -1.59
N ARG A 164 16.04 5.51 -0.40
CA ARG A 164 16.54 6.11 0.86
C ARG A 164 18.05 6.27 0.89
N LEU A 165 18.78 5.29 0.33
CA LEU A 165 20.23 5.34 0.24
C LEU A 165 20.70 6.39 -0.78
N GLU A 166 20.00 6.51 -1.90
CA GLU A 166 20.37 7.41 -3.00
C GLU A 166 20.08 8.87 -2.72
N ILE A 167 18.90 9.18 -2.13
CA ILE A 167 18.52 10.59 -1.85
C ILE A 167 18.94 11.07 -0.45
N GLY A 168 19.50 10.17 0.37
CA GLY A 168 20.06 10.52 1.67
C GLY A 168 19.05 11.21 2.59
N GLU A 169 19.45 12.38 3.12
CA GLU A 169 18.64 13.16 4.04
C GLU A 169 17.74 14.21 3.35
N GLU A 170 17.83 14.36 2.02
CA GLU A 170 17.05 15.35 1.28
C GLU A 170 15.54 15.14 1.45
N VAL A 171 15.09 13.88 1.38
CA VAL A 171 13.69 13.50 1.53
C VAL A 171 13.60 12.24 2.41
N ALA A 172 12.87 12.33 3.50
CA ALA A 172 12.70 11.17 4.38
C ALA A 172 11.82 10.09 3.70
N VAL A 173 12.36 8.88 3.50
CA VAL A 173 11.62 7.74 2.95
C VAL A 173 11.22 6.80 4.07
N VAL A 174 9.92 6.68 4.30
CA VAL A 174 9.32 5.83 5.34
C VAL A 174 8.68 4.61 4.67
N LEU A 175 9.10 3.43 5.06
CA LEU A 175 8.50 2.17 4.65
C LEU A 175 7.44 1.75 5.68
N VAL A 176 6.21 1.56 5.24
CA VAL A 176 5.11 1.09 6.08
C VAL A 176 4.75 -0.33 5.70
N GLU A 177 4.75 -1.24 6.66
CA GLU A 177 4.52 -2.67 6.47
C GLU A 177 3.33 -3.14 7.32
N PRO A 178 2.09 -2.96 6.81
CA PRO A 178 0.91 -3.46 7.50
C PRO A 178 0.83 -4.99 7.45
N GLY A 179 0.33 -5.59 8.53
CA GLY A 179 -0.22 -6.93 8.55
C GLY A 179 -1.63 -6.98 7.97
N ALA A 180 -2.49 -7.81 8.54
CA ALA A 180 -3.89 -7.86 8.13
C ALA A 180 -4.64 -6.58 8.53
N VAL A 181 -5.27 -5.93 7.55
CA VAL A 181 -6.13 -4.75 7.73
C VAL A 181 -7.52 -5.05 7.16
N ARG A 182 -8.57 -4.75 7.92
CA ARG A 182 -9.96 -4.96 7.50
C ARG A 182 -10.38 -3.89 6.50
N THR A 183 -10.21 -4.15 5.22
CA THR A 183 -10.55 -3.24 4.13
C THR A 183 -11.26 -4.00 3.02
N GLU A 184 -11.87 -3.29 2.08
CA GLU A 184 -12.40 -3.84 0.82
C GLU A 184 -11.30 -4.43 -0.08
N PHE A 185 -10.03 -4.30 0.32
CA PHE A 185 -8.91 -4.96 -0.35
C PHE A 185 -9.15 -6.46 -0.55
N GLN A 186 -9.84 -7.12 0.40
CA GLN A 186 -10.20 -8.53 0.30
C GLN A 186 -11.22 -8.80 -0.81
N GLU A 187 -12.16 -7.87 -1.06
CA GLU A 187 -13.14 -7.96 -2.14
C GLU A 187 -12.49 -7.71 -3.49
N ASN A 188 -11.59 -6.74 -3.54
CA ASN A 188 -10.80 -6.46 -4.74
C ASN A 188 -9.88 -7.63 -5.13
N LEU A 189 -9.38 -8.41 -4.15
CA LEU A 189 -8.66 -9.66 -4.41
C LEU A 189 -9.49 -10.66 -5.23
N THR A 190 -10.77 -10.80 -4.89
CA THR A 190 -11.67 -11.75 -5.57
C THR A 190 -12.00 -11.27 -6.99
N ARG A 191 -12.20 -9.96 -7.18
CA ARG A 191 -12.43 -9.39 -8.53
C ARG A 191 -11.20 -9.52 -9.44
N ALA A 192 -10.00 -9.38 -8.88
CA ALA A 192 -8.75 -9.51 -9.64
C ALA A 192 -8.46 -10.95 -10.11
N TRP A 193 -9.26 -11.92 -9.69
CA TRP A 193 -9.06 -13.32 -10.05
C TRP A 193 -9.56 -13.68 -11.45
N GLY A 194 -10.56 -12.93 -11.98
CA GLY A 194 -11.16 -13.24 -13.27
C GLY A 194 -11.60 -14.71 -13.34
N ASP A 195 -11.04 -15.44 -14.30
CA ASP A 195 -11.31 -16.86 -14.58
C ASP A 195 -10.47 -17.86 -13.75
N LEU A 196 -9.79 -17.40 -12.69
CA LEU A 196 -8.93 -18.29 -11.87
C LEU A 196 -9.69 -19.47 -11.24
N PRO A 197 -10.92 -19.31 -10.71
CA PRO A 197 -11.68 -20.44 -10.19
C PRO A 197 -11.93 -21.53 -11.25
N GLU A 198 -12.19 -21.16 -12.50
CA GLU A 198 -12.35 -22.06 -13.63
C GLU A 198 -11.02 -22.76 -13.96
N ARG A 199 -9.93 -22.02 -13.99
CA ARG A 199 -8.58 -22.57 -14.23
C ARG A 199 -8.13 -23.52 -13.12
N ALA A 200 -8.60 -23.35 -11.90
CA ALA A 200 -8.28 -24.23 -10.78
C ALA A 200 -9.11 -25.53 -10.77
N ARG A 201 -10.23 -25.59 -11.50
CA ARG A 201 -11.14 -26.75 -11.54
C ARG A 201 -10.42 -27.97 -12.07
N GLY A 202 -10.59 -29.11 -11.39
CA GLY A 202 -9.94 -30.38 -11.74
C GLY A 202 -8.43 -30.41 -11.43
N THR A 203 -7.83 -29.33 -10.94
CA THR A 203 -6.43 -29.33 -10.52
C THR A 203 -6.27 -29.65 -9.02
N ARG A 204 -5.06 -29.95 -8.61
CA ARG A 204 -4.72 -30.11 -7.17
C ARG A 204 -5.03 -28.87 -6.32
N TYR A 205 -5.20 -27.71 -6.95
CA TYR A 205 -5.46 -26.43 -6.27
C TYR A 205 -6.93 -26.15 -6.02
N GLU A 206 -7.86 -26.85 -6.65
CA GLU A 206 -9.30 -26.60 -6.51
C GLU A 206 -9.75 -26.59 -5.04
N ARG A 207 -9.40 -27.65 -4.29
CA ARG A 207 -9.74 -27.76 -2.86
C ARG A 207 -8.99 -26.76 -1.99
N VAL A 208 -7.72 -26.48 -2.31
CA VAL A 208 -6.90 -25.53 -1.58
C VAL A 208 -7.45 -24.11 -1.76
N LEU A 209 -7.79 -23.76 -2.99
CA LEU A 209 -8.37 -22.47 -3.33
C LEU A 209 -9.74 -22.28 -2.64
N ALA A 210 -10.62 -23.26 -2.70
CA ALA A 210 -11.93 -23.21 -2.04
C ALA A 210 -11.78 -23.01 -0.50
N ARG A 211 -10.86 -23.72 0.15
CA ARG A 211 -10.56 -23.55 1.59
C ARG A 211 -10.01 -22.16 1.90
N TYR A 212 -9.09 -21.66 1.08
CA TYR A 212 -8.50 -20.34 1.23
C TYR A 212 -9.59 -19.26 1.14
N LEU A 213 -10.48 -19.36 0.17
CA LEU A 213 -11.62 -18.46 -0.01
C LEU A 213 -12.57 -18.48 1.19
N ALA A 214 -12.95 -19.67 1.63
CA ALA A 214 -13.81 -19.84 2.78
C ALA A 214 -13.14 -19.31 4.08
N ALA A 215 -11.84 -19.52 4.24
CA ALA A 215 -11.08 -18.97 5.38
C ALA A 215 -11.03 -17.44 5.33
N LYS A 216 -10.80 -16.85 4.16
CA LYS A 216 -10.84 -15.39 3.97
C LYS A 216 -12.22 -14.81 4.24
N ALA A 217 -13.28 -15.45 3.77
CA ALA A 217 -14.65 -15.00 4.03
C ALA A 217 -14.98 -15.00 5.54
N ARG A 218 -14.51 -16.02 6.28
CA ARG A 218 -14.64 -16.08 7.75
C ARG A 218 -13.72 -15.12 8.47
N GLY A 219 -12.51 -14.88 7.95
CA GLY A 219 -11.48 -14.02 8.55
C GLY A 219 -11.66 -12.53 8.30
N ARG A 220 -12.75 -12.09 7.66
CA ARG A 220 -13.04 -10.65 7.43
C ARG A 220 -13.04 -9.80 8.70
N SER A 221 -13.27 -10.41 9.86
CA SER A 221 -13.21 -9.75 11.18
C SER A 221 -11.80 -9.69 11.76
N GLN A 222 -10.83 -10.41 11.19
CA GLN A 222 -9.46 -10.46 11.72
C GLN A 222 -8.60 -9.34 11.09
N GLY A 223 -7.76 -8.74 11.92
CA GLY A 223 -6.90 -7.63 11.54
C GLY A 223 -7.29 -6.33 12.22
N ILE A 224 -6.44 -5.33 12.07
CA ILE A 224 -6.70 -3.99 12.59
C ILE A 224 -7.65 -3.22 11.67
N SER A 225 -8.31 -2.18 12.19
CA SER A 225 -9.13 -1.32 11.35
C SER A 225 -8.28 -0.43 10.45
N PRO A 226 -8.82 0.05 9.30
CA PRO A 226 -8.15 1.03 8.45
C PRO A 226 -7.69 2.27 9.22
N GLU A 227 -8.53 2.77 10.14
CA GLU A 227 -8.24 3.94 10.96
C GLU A 227 -7.09 3.69 11.94
N ALA A 228 -7.02 2.49 12.53
CA ALA A 228 -5.91 2.11 13.41
C ALA A 228 -4.57 2.03 12.63
N CYS A 229 -4.61 1.52 11.40
CA CYS A 229 -3.47 1.53 10.49
C CYS A 229 -3.10 2.97 10.10
N ALA A 230 -4.06 3.76 9.66
CA ALA A 230 -3.87 5.16 9.25
C ALA A 230 -3.31 6.03 10.37
N ARG A 231 -3.78 5.88 11.62
CA ARG A 231 -3.18 6.58 12.78
C ARG A 231 -1.68 6.31 12.95
N ARG A 232 -1.22 5.09 12.66
CA ARG A 232 0.22 4.77 12.71
C ARG A 232 0.99 5.46 11.58
N ILE A 233 0.40 5.54 10.40
CA ILE A 233 0.98 6.23 9.23
C ILE A 233 1.05 7.74 9.52
N VAL A 234 -0.03 8.34 10.04
CA VAL A 234 -0.05 9.77 10.38
C VAL A 234 1.00 10.11 11.45
N ARG A 235 1.20 9.25 12.45
CA ARG A 235 2.29 9.46 13.42
C ARG A 235 3.67 9.54 12.76
N ALA A 236 3.93 8.69 11.76
CA ALA A 236 5.17 8.76 10.99
C ALA A 236 5.20 10.01 10.09
N LEU A 237 4.04 10.39 9.52
CA LEU A 237 3.89 11.59 8.70
C LEU A 237 4.21 12.87 9.48
N VAL A 238 3.77 13.00 10.71
CA VAL A 238 3.94 14.24 11.50
C VAL A 238 5.21 14.26 12.36
N ALA A 239 5.91 13.14 12.47
CA ALA A 239 7.09 13.03 13.32
C ALA A 239 8.19 14.01 12.90
N ALA A 240 8.81 14.71 13.86
CA ALA A 240 9.94 15.59 13.59
C ALA A 240 11.12 14.82 12.96
N ARG A 241 11.32 13.58 13.39
CA ARG A 241 12.27 12.61 12.79
C ARG A 241 11.49 11.37 12.36
N PRO A 242 11.08 11.28 11.10
CA PRO A 242 10.31 10.14 10.60
C PRO A 242 11.10 8.84 10.76
N PRO A 243 10.45 7.75 11.22
CA PRO A 243 11.11 6.45 11.31
C PRO A 243 11.38 5.90 9.90
N ARG A 244 12.45 5.13 9.74
CA ARG A 244 12.76 4.48 8.45
C ARG A 244 11.73 3.39 8.10
N GLN A 245 11.15 2.75 9.11
CA GLN A 245 10.23 1.62 8.96
C GLN A 245 9.15 1.65 10.05
N VAL A 246 7.92 1.31 9.66
CA VAL A 246 6.76 1.18 10.55
C VAL A 246 6.09 -0.16 10.30
N VAL A 247 6.31 -1.13 11.16
CA VAL A 247 5.58 -2.41 11.15
C VAL A 247 4.26 -2.24 11.90
N ILE A 248 3.14 -2.60 11.27
CA ILE A 248 1.81 -2.38 11.81
C ILE A 248 1.05 -3.71 11.90
N GLY A 249 0.65 -4.09 13.11
CA GLY A 249 -0.04 -5.33 13.41
C GLY A 249 0.85 -6.33 14.17
N ARG A 250 0.24 -7.02 15.13
CA ARG A 250 0.95 -8.05 15.93
C ARG A 250 1.30 -9.27 15.07
N ASP A 251 0.42 -9.60 14.13
CA ASP A 251 0.58 -10.65 13.13
C ASP A 251 1.83 -10.40 12.26
N ALA A 252 1.98 -9.18 11.74
CA ALA A 252 3.14 -8.78 10.95
C ALA A 252 4.45 -8.91 11.75
N PHE A 253 4.45 -8.43 12.99
CA PHE A 253 5.62 -8.45 13.85
C PHE A 253 6.07 -9.89 14.17
N TRP A 254 5.13 -10.74 14.61
CA TRP A 254 5.48 -12.11 14.98
C TRP A 254 5.81 -13.00 13.79
N ALA A 255 5.12 -12.83 12.65
CA ALA A 255 5.43 -13.58 11.44
C ALA A 255 6.83 -13.24 10.88
N ALA A 256 7.21 -11.96 10.89
CA ALA A 256 8.56 -11.55 10.48
C ALA A 256 9.64 -12.13 11.42
N LYS A 257 9.42 -12.10 12.74
CA LYS A 257 10.33 -12.71 13.71
C LYS A 257 10.40 -14.23 13.55
N ALA A 258 9.27 -14.91 13.39
CA ALA A 258 9.24 -16.37 13.20
C ALA A 258 10.02 -16.75 11.93
N LYS A 259 9.83 -16.05 10.81
CA LYS A 259 10.59 -16.30 9.59
C LYS A 259 12.10 -16.10 9.79
N ALA A 260 12.51 -15.08 10.54
CA ALA A 260 13.91 -14.78 10.78
C ALA A 260 14.61 -15.83 11.68
N LEU A 261 13.86 -16.47 12.58
CA LEU A 261 14.39 -17.40 13.58
C LEU A 261 14.28 -18.87 13.15
N LEU A 262 13.31 -19.21 12.31
CA LEU A 262 13.07 -20.58 11.88
C LEU A 262 13.94 -20.94 10.65
N PRO A 263 14.55 -22.14 10.61
CA PRO A 263 15.15 -22.64 9.39
C PRO A 263 14.15 -22.67 8.25
N ALA A 264 14.59 -22.35 7.02
CA ALA A 264 13.71 -22.21 5.85
C ALA A 264 12.79 -23.43 5.65
N ALA A 265 13.34 -24.65 5.78
CA ALA A 265 12.56 -25.87 5.62
C ALA A 265 11.42 -26.03 6.67
N TRP A 266 11.63 -25.53 7.89
CA TRP A 266 10.60 -25.57 8.94
C TRP A 266 9.51 -24.53 8.68
N TRP A 267 9.91 -23.33 8.24
CA TRP A 267 8.99 -22.29 7.82
C TRP A 267 8.11 -22.74 6.66
N GLU A 268 8.70 -23.35 5.63
CA GLU A 268 7.99 -23.89 4.49
C GLU A 268 7.01 -25.00 4.88
N ARG A 269 7.43 -25.95 5.74
CA ARG A 269 6.55 -27.02 6.26
C ARG A 269 5.37 -26.44 7.04
N LEU A 270 5.60 -25.41 7.86
CA LEU A 270 4.57 -24.72 8.60
C LEU A 270 3.53 -24.08 7.65
N LEU A 271 4.01 -23.32 6.65
CA LEU A 271 3.12 -22.66 5.68
C LEU A 271 2.34 -23.70 4.86
N ARG A 272 3.00 -24.75 4.36
CA ARG A 272 2.29 -25.82 3.63
C ARG A 272 1.17 -26.45 4.47
N ARG A 273 1.43 -26.70 5.76
CA ARG A 273 0.42 -27.25 6.67
C ARG A 273 -0.73 -26.26 6.90
N VAL A 274 -0.44 -24.99 7.17
CA VAL A 274 -1.43 -23.92 7.40
C VAL A 274 -2.34 -23.73 6.18
N PHE A 275 -1.76 -23.75 4.98
CA PHE A 275 -2.51 -23.58 3.73
C PHE A 275 -3.09 -24.88 3.16
N GLY A 276 -2.83 -26.03 3.79
CA GLY A 276 -3.32 -27.35 3.32
C GLY A 276 -2.68 -27.82 2.01
N LEU A 277 -1.46 -27.37 1.74
CA LEU A 277 -0.63 -27.83 0.62
C LEU A 277 0.10 -29.11 1.01
N ARG A 278 -0.08 -30.16 0.21
CA ARG A 278 0.63 -31.46 0.38
C ARG A 278 1.90 -31.49 -0.44
#